data_a305ad7fddae81dd18e963beeaf5b077
#
_entry.id   a305ad7fddae81dd18e963beeaf5b077
#
_cell.length_a   1.000
_cell.length_b   1.000
_cell.length_c   1.000
_cell.angle_alpha   90.00
_cell.angle_beta   90.00
_cell.angle_gamma   90.00
#
_symmetry.space_group_name_H-M   'P 1'
#
loop_
_entity.id
_entity.type
_entity.pdbx_description
1 polymer ?
#
loop_
_entity_poly.entity_id
_entity_poly.type
_entity_poly.pdbx_seq_one_letter_code
_entity_poly.pdbx_strand_id
1 'polypeptide(L)'
;MISMAGFEHEPERAWDEYDWERFLQQQDHKTEKYMELLEKYLDDPNRDQIIAREMGWTQLLEGKDWTQEVDALLEEDGAEERAEPPDSFEEHSLYRAAFALTVWIDQMFDADATLQNEPSAVKLATHAALASAKLAAALSGEDVDEIGMTIAYLKRALKAITLSIDGAAALLRERRISVAQHAVLLQRLFQVRDGIITLIGEYRGEWRRRFGSR
;
A
#
# COMPACT_ATOMS: atom_id res chain seq x y z
N MET A 1 8.29 8.29 54.02
CA MET A 1 8.13 7.11 53.19
C MET A 1 6.97 7.37 52.23
N ILE A 2 7.27 7.83 51.03
CA ILE A 2 6.26 8.03 49.98
C ILE A 2 6.31 6.79 49.12
N SER A 3 5.21 6.03 49.16
CA SER A 3 5.00 4.81 48.39
C SER A 3 4.96 5.18 46.91
N MET A 4 5.92 4.70 46.15
CA MET A 4 5.84 4.72 44.68
C MET A 4 4.76 3.72 44.28
N ALA A 5 3.54 4.24 44.00
CA ALA A 5 2.49 3.47 43.36
C ALA A 5 2.99 3.07 41.97
N GLY A 6 3.01 1.76 41.70
CA GLY A 6 3.46 1.20 40.46
C GLY A 6 2.59 1.71 39.30
N PHE A 7 3.24 2.21 38.28
CA PHE A 7 2.66 2.27 36.94
C PHE A 7 2.54 0.80 36.52
N GLU A 8 1.37 0.20 36.69
CA GLU A 8 0.99 -0.99 35.98
C GLU A 8 0.91 -0.59 34.51
N HIS A 9 1.92 -0.96 33.74
CA HIS A 9 1.81 -0.95 32.28
C HIS A 9 0.67 -1.92 31.94
N GLU A 10 -0.50 -1.38 31.60
CA GLU A 10 -1.48 -2.19 30.86
C GLU A 10 -0.75 -2.70 29.61
N PRO A 11 -0.79 -4.02 29.32
CA PRO A 11 -0.17 -4.54 28.11
C PRO A 11 -0.76 -3.79 26.93
N GLU A 12 0.10 -3.15 26.12
CA GLU A 12 -0.33 -2.46 24.91
C GLU A 12 -1.18 -3.42 24.08
N ARG A 13 -2.43 -3.05 23.88
CA ARG A 13 -3.38 -3.84 23.10
C ARG A 13 -2.85 -3.93 21.67
N ALA A 14 -2.69 -5.16 21.15
CA ALA A 14 -2.37 -5.36 19.76
C ALA A 14 -3.43 -4.68 18.87
N TRP A 15 -2.98 -3.90 17.89
CA TRP A 15 -3.85 -3.21 16.96
C TRP A 15 -4.53 -4.21 16.03
N ASP A 16 -5.85 -4.09 15.93
CA ASP A 16 -6.62 -4.87 14.97
C ASP A 16 -6.63 -4.23 13.56
N GLU A 17 -7.28 -4.89 12.61
CA GLU A 17 -7.37 -4.41 11.22
C GLU A 17 -8.06 -3.03 11.07
N TYR A 18 -8.87 -2.64 12.04
CA TYR A 18 -9.59 -1.35 12.02
C TYR A 18 -8.76 -0.23 12.62
N ASP A 19 -7.97 -0.52 13.64
CA ASP A 19 -7.02 0.43 14.22
C ASP A 19 -5.96 0.80 13.17
N TRP A 20 -5.40 -0.21 12.49
CA TRP A 20 -4.46 -0.02 11.39
C TRP A 20 -5.08 0.73 10.20
N GLU A 21 -6.30 0.37 9.78
CA GLU A 21 -6.96 1.08 8.68
C GLU A 21 -7.18 2.56 9.01
N ARG A 22 -7.56 2.89 10.25
CA ARG A 22 -7.72 4.27 10.70
C ARG A 22 -6.40 5.04 10.66
N PHE A 23 -5.32 4.41 11.12
CA PHE A 23 -3.98 4.98 11.06
C PHE A 23 -3.54 5.24 9.61
N LEU A 24 -3.68 4.25 8.74
CA LEU A 24 -3.33 4.36 7.32
C LEU A 24 -4.15 5.44 6.60
N GLN A 25 -5.44 5.59 6.91
CA GLN A 25 -6.27 6.68 6.37
C GLN A 25 -5.77 8.05 6.81
N GLN A 26 -5.31 8.19 8.04
CA GLN A 26 -4.71 9.45 8.50
C GLN A 26 -3.40 9.77 7.76
N GLN A 27 -2.59 8.75 7.47
CA GLN A 27 -1.36 8.93 6.68
C GLN A 27 -1.70 9.30 5.23
N ASP A 28 -2.67 8.61 4.61
CA ASP A 28 -3.13 8.93 3.25
C ASP A 28 -3.57 10.41 3.17
N HIS A 29 -4.38 10.87 4.12
CA HIS A 29 -4.85 12.26 4.15
C HIS A 29 -3.70 13.28 4.33
N LYS A 30 -2.70 12.96 5.14
CA LYS A 30 -1.50 13.82 5.26
C LYS A 30 -0.73 13.86 3.93
N THR A 31 -0.60 12.73 3.25
CA THR A 31 0.07 12.64 1.95
C THR A 31 -0.70 13.43 0.89
N GLU A 32 -2.02 13.29 0.84
CA GLU A 32 -2.89 14.06 -0.06
C GLU A 32 -2.71 15.56 0.16
N LYS A 33 -2.78 16.02 1.41
CA LYS A 33 -2.56 17.43 1.76
C LYS A 33 -1.18 17.92 1.32
N TYR A 34 -0.13 17.11 1.53
CA TYR A 34 1.22 17.43 1.07
C TYR A 34 1.28 17.60 -0.45
N MET A 35 0.68 16.67 -1.19
CA MET A 35 0.65 16.70 -2.65
C MET A 35 -0.13 17.90 -3.19
N GLU A 36 -1.26 18.25 -2.58
CA GLU A 36 -2.03 19.47 -2.91
C GLU A 36 -1.19 20.75 -2.71
N LEU A 37 -0.46 20.82 -1.60
CA LEU A 37 0.42 21.96 -1.31
C LEU A 37 1.61 22.01 -2.28
N LEU A 38 2.19 20.83 -2.59
CA LEU A 38 3.29 20.73 -3.55
C LEU A 38 2.86 21.21 -4.94
N GLU A 39 1.70 20.77 -5.42
CA GLU A 39 1.15 21.22 -6.70
C GLU A 39 0.86 22.73 -6.71
N LYS A 40 0.28 23.24 -5.62
CA LYS A 40 -0.06 24.66 -5.48
C LYS A 40 1.16 25.59 -5.49
N TYR A 41 2.27 25.15 -4.91
CA TYR A 41 3.47 25.96 -4.74
C TYR A 41 4.66 25.46 -5.56
N LEU A 42 4.42 24.65 -6.61
CA LEU A 42 5.45 23.96 -7.38
C LEU A 42 6.57 24.88 -7.86
N ASP A 43 6.22 26.08 -8.33
CA ASP A 43 7.14 27.09 -8.90
C ASP A 43 7.61 28.14 -7.88
N ASP A 44 7.20 28.05 -6.62
CA ASP A 44 7.60 29.03 -5.59
C ASP A 44 8.99 28.69 -5.04
N PRO A 45 9.97 29.63 -5.06
CA PRO A 45 11.32 29.38 -4.55
C PRO A 45 11.34 29.06 -3.04
N ASN A 46 10.32 29.45 -2.28
CA ASN A 46 10.19 29.15 -0.86
C ASN A 46 9.21 27.98 -0.58
N ARG A 47 8.88 27.18 -1.61
CA ARG A 47 7.92 26.08 -1.55
C ARG A 47 8.08 25.20 -0.33
N ASP A 48 9.29 24.74 -0.07
CA ASP A 48 9.55 23.77 1.01
C ASP A 48 9.30 24.39 2.40
N GLN A 49 9.62 25.68 2.58
CA GLN A 49 9.35 26.39 3.83
C GLN A 49 7.82 26.63 4.04
N ILE A 50 7.12 26.94 2.94
CA ILE A 50 5.66 27.13 2.97
C ILE A 50 4.99 25.81 3.32
N ILE A 51 5.35 24.72 2.63
CA ILE A 51 4.79 23.38 2.85
C ILE A 51 5.07 22.92 4.28
N ALA A 52 6.30 23.07 4.78
CA ALA A 52 6.65 22.70 6.15
C ALA A 52 5.79 23.45 7.19
N ARG A 53 5.51 24.75 6.96
CA ARG A 53 4.64 25.54 7.83
C ARG A 53 3.19 25.08 7.79
N GLU A 54 2.63 24.86 6.59
CA GLU A 54 1.25 24.40 6.39
C GLU A 54 1.00 22.96 6.90
N MET A 55 2.04 22.14 6.86
CA MET A 55 2.02 20.77 7.40
C MET A 55 2.29 20.71 8.90
N GLY A 56 2.71 21.82 9.52
CA GLY A 56 3.08 21.90 10.94
C GLY A 56 4.42 21.23 11.25
N TRP A 57 5.31 21.08 10.26
CA TRP A 57 6.65 20.50 10.42
C TRP A 57 7.64 21.59 10.90
N THR A 58 7.37 22.16 12.05
CA THR A 58 8.15 23.30 12.59
C THR A 58 9.61 22.94 12.87
N GLN A 59 9.91 21.68 13.17
CA GLN A 59 11.29 21.21 13.40
C GLN A 59 12.17 21.31 12.15
N LEU A 60 11.58 21.18 10.95
CA LEU A 60 12.29 21.37 9.68
C LEU A 60 12.63 22.84 9.40
N LEU A 61 11.93 23.78 10.04
CA LEU A 61 12.16 25.22 9.90
C LEU A 61 13.22 25.74 10.87
N GLU A 62 13.54 25.02 11.94
CA GLU A 62 14.49 25.43 12.97
C GLU A 62 15.97 25.17 12.61
N GLY A 63 16.25 24.78 11.37
CA GLY A 63 17.59 24.77 10.80
C GLY A 63 18.58 23.83 11.48
N LYS A 64 18.12 22.76 12.15
CA LYS A 64 18.99 21.65 12.49
C LYS A 64 19.42 20.98 11.19
N ASP A 65 20.72 20.99 10.95
CA ASP A 65 21.36 20.30 9.82
C ASP A 65 21.26 18.78 10.04
N TRP A 66 20.07 18.26 9.78
CA TRP A 66 19.79 16.83 9.89
C TRP A 66 20.36 16.03 8.73
N THR A 67 20.97 16.68 7.73
CA THR A 67 21.78 16.01 6.72
C THR A 67 22.95 15.27 7.36
N GLN A 68 23.57 15.81 8.39
CA GLN A 68 24.63 15.11 9.13
C GLN A 68 24.10 13.90 9.92
N GLU A 69 22.89 14.01 10.46
CA GLU A 69 22.23 12.92 11.22
C GLU A 69 21.76 11.81 10.26
N VAL A 70 21.26 12.18 9.08
CA VAL A 70 20.88 11.23 8.02
C VAL A 70 22.12 10.57 7.40
N ASP A 71 23.19 11.33 7.11
CA ASP A 71 24.45 10.78 6.59
C ASP A 71 25.09 9.80 7.60
N ALA A 72 25.05 10.11 8.90
CA ALA A 72 25.52 9.19 9.94
C ALA A 72 24.69 7.89 10.02
N LEU A 73 23.36 7.99 9.88
CA LEU A 73 22.47 6.82 9.84
C LEU A 73 22.69 5.98 8.57
N LEU A 74 22.96 6.62 7.43
CA LEU A 74 23.26 5.92 6.18
C LEU A 74 24.64 5.27 6.19
N GLU A 75 25.62 5.84 6.91
CA GLU A 75 26.95 5.26 7.11
C GLU A 75 26.91 4.06 8.09
N GLU A 76 26.08 4.09 9.14
CA GLU A 76 25.89 2.97 10.04
C GLU A 76 25.17 1.78 9.36
N ASP A 77 24.22 2.04 8.45
CA ASP A 77 23.44 1.01 7.74
C ASP A 77 24.23 0.37 6.56
N GLY A 78 25.38 0.91 6.21
CA GLY A 78 26.18 0.50 5.03
C GLY A 78 27.08 -0.73 5.23
N ALA A 79 27.12 -1.35 6.41
CA ALA A 79 28.07 -2.40 6.72
C ALA A 79 27.50 -3.80 6.96
N GLU A 80 26.20 -3.96 7.05
CA GLU A 80 25.59 -5.28 7.07
C GLU A 80 25.11 -5.66 5.67
N GLU A 81 25.86 -6.57 5.04
CA GLU A 81 25.37 -7.39 3.93
C GLU A 81 24.04 -8.00 4.41
N ARG A 82 22.91 -7.36 4.06
CA ARG A 82 21.57 -7.91 4.35
C ARG A 82 21.52 -9.25 3.65
N ALA A 83 21.67 -10.33 4.40
CA ALA A 83 21.24 -11.63 3.94
C ALA A 83 19.81 -11.44 3.45
N GLU A 84 19.54 -11.76 2.19
CA GLU A 84 18.18 -11.69 1.63
C GLU A 84 17.26 -12.41 2.60
N PRO A 85 16.16 -11.77 3.05
CA PRO A 85 15.24 -12.41 3.96
C PRO A 85 14.76 -13.71 3.30
N PRO A 86 14.66 -14.83 4.03
CA PRO A 86 14.41 -16.15 3.49
C PRO A 86 13.07 -16.30 2.75
N ASP A 87 12.16 -15.34 2.85
CA ASP A 87 10.88 -15.34 2.15
C ASP A 87 10.57 -13.92 1.60
N SER A 88 11.22 -13.58 0.48
CA SER A 88 10.86 -12.35 -0.25
C SER A 88 9.38 -12.42 -0.67
N PHE A 89 8.61 -11.32 -0.43
CA PHE A 89 7.22 -11.21 -0.91
C PHE A 89 7.10 -11.49 -2.42
N GLU A 90 8.18 -11.31 -3.17
CA GLU A 90 8.26 -11.58 -4.61
C GLU A 90 8.09 -13.07 -4.93
N GLU A 91 8.42 -13.97 -4.02
CA GLU A 91 8.22 -15.41 -4.20
C GLU A 91 6.79 -15.85 -3.93
N HIS A 92 6.00 -15.03 -3.25
CA HIS A 92 4.62 -15.36 -2.92
C HIS A 92 3.76 -15.49 -4.19
N SER A 93 3.12 -16.63 -4.37
CA SER A 93 2.37 -16.96 -5.59
C SER A 93 1.29 -15.95 -5.95
N LEU A 94 0.60 -15.37 -4.96
CA LEU A 94 -0.42 -14.35 -5.17
C LEU A 94 0.17 -13.02 -5.64
N TYR A 95 1.31 -12.59 -5.08
CA TYR A 95 2.00 -11.39 -5.56
C TYR A 95 2.44 -11.55 -7.01
N ARG A 96 3.05 -12.69 -7.34
CA ARG A 96 3.46 -13.02 -8.71
C ARG A 96 2.28 -13.01 -9.69
N ALA A 97 1.13 -13.52 -9.28
CA ALA A 97 -0.09 -13.48 -10.10
C ALA A 97 -0.59 -12.05 -10.32
N ALA A 98 -0.57 -11.20 -9.28
CA ALA A 98 -0.96 -9.79 -9.37
C ALA A 98 0.02 -8.97 -10.21
N PHE A 99 1.32 -9.17 -10.04
CA PHE A 99 2.34 -8.52 -10.85
C PHE A 99 2.25 -8.94 -12.33
N ALA A 100 2.10 -10.24 -12.59
CA ALA A 100 1.92 -10.75 -13.95
C ALA A 100 0.63 -10.20 -14.62
N LEU A 101 -0.43 -9.96 -13.85
CA LEU A 101 -1.63 -9.28 -14.34
C LEU A 101 -1.33 -7.84 -14.76
N THR A 102 -0.58 -7.08 -13.95
CA THR A 102 -0.18 -5.70 -14.28
C THR A 102 0.61 -5.66 -15.60
N VAL A 103 1.64 -6.50 -15.71
CA VAL A 103 2.46 -6.61 -16.94
C VAL A 103 1.60 -6.99 -18.16
N TRP A 104 0.65 -7.90 -17.98
CA TRP A 104 -0.24 -8.31 -19.07
C TRP A 104 -1.18 -7.19 -19.51
N ILE A 105 -1.67 -6.36 -18.58
CA ILE A 105 -2.49 -5.17 -18.89
C ILE A 105 -1.67 -4.16 -19.68
N ASP A 106 -0.43 -3.88 -19.26
CA ASP A 106 0.48 -2.96 -19.95
C ASP A 106 0.74 -3.44 -21.40
N GLN A 107 1.03 -4.72 -21.59
CA GLN A 107 1.22 -5.31 -22.91
C GLN A 107 -0.05 -5.18 -23.80
N MET A 108 -1.25 -5.31 -23.21
CA MET A 108 -2.49 -5.12 -23.94
C MET A 108 -2.66 -3.67 -24.40
N PHE A 109 -2.21 -2.70 -23.60
CA PHE A 109 -2.28 -1.28 -23.93
C PHE A 109 -1.20 -0.86 -24.95
N ASP A 110 -0.01 -1.46 -24.86
CA ASP A 110 1.03 -1.25 -25.86
C ASP A 110 0.63 -1.77 -27.24
N ALA A 111 -0.16 -2.85 -27.29
CA ALA A 111 -0.69 -3.40 -28.53
C ALA A 111 -1.80 -2.55 -29.15
N ASP A 112 -2.46 -1.68 -28.39
CA ASP A 112 -3.55 -0.81 -28.86
C ASP A 112 -3.46 0.60 -28.27
N ALA A 113 -2.80 1.50 -29.00
CA ALA A 113 -2.61 2.89 -28.59
C ALA A 113 -3.92 3.65 -28.31
N THR A 114 -5.07 3.18 -28.78
CA THR A 114 -6.37 3.82 -28.51
C THR A 114 -6.81 3.64 -27.06
N LEU A 115 -6.25 2.66 -26.35
CA LEU A 115 -6.55 2.39 -24.95
C LEU A 115 -5.73 3.27 -23.97
N GLN A 116 -4.57 3.78 -24.39
CA GLN A 116 -3.62 4.45 -23.49
C GLN A 116 -4.20 5.67 -22.76
N ASN A 117 -5.12 6.41 -23.43
CA ASN A 117 -5.75 7.60 -22.85
C ASN A 117 -7.25 7.39 -22.53
N GLU A 118 -7.73 6.16 -22.61
CA GLU A 118 -9.12 5.85 -22.30
C GLU A 118 -9.31 5.82 -20.77
N PRO A 119 -10.22 6.63 -20.18
CA PRO A 119 -10.39 6.71 -18.73
C PRO A 119 -10.62 5.35 -18.05
N SER A 120 -11.39 4.46 -18.71
CA SER A 120 -11.67 3.12 -18.20
C SER A 120 -10.43 2.22 -18.22
N ALA A 121 -9.54 2.40 -19.22
CA ALA A 121 -8.29 1.67 -19.31
C ALA A 121 -7.29 2.19 -18.26
N VAL A 122 -7.17 3.50 -18.10
CA VAL A 122 -6.35 4.11 -17.04
C VAL A 122 -6.82 3.64 -15.66
N LYS A 123 -8.13 3.63 -15.41
CA LYS A 123 -8.70 3.09 -14.16
C LYS A 123 -8.31 1.62 -13.95
N LEU A 124 -8.44 0.78 -14.97
CA LEU A 124 -8.07 -0.63 -14.90
C LEU A 124 -6.60 -0.80 -14.53
N ALA A 125 -5.67 -0.16 -15.26
CA ALA A 125 -4.22 -0.30 -15.07
C ALA A 125 -3.77 0.24 -13.71
N THR A 126 -4.18 1.47 -13.38
CA THR A 126 -3.81 2.11 -12.11
C THR A 126 -4.22 1.27 -10.91
N HIS A 127 -5.43 0.74 -10.92
CA HIS A 127 -5.91 -0.04 -9.79
C HIS A 127 -5.35 -1.47 -9.76
N ALA A 128 -4.99 -2.07 -10.90
CA ALA A 128 -4.27 -3.35 -10.93
C ALA A 128 -2.86 -3.18 -10.34
N ALA A 129 -2.13 -2.13 -10.75
CA ALA A 129 -0.81 -1.81 -10.19
C ALA A 129 -0.89 -1.50 -8.69
N LEU A 130 -1.90 -0.71 -8.26
CA LEU A 130 -2.12 -0.41 -6.85
C LEU A 130 -2.41 -1.68 -6.03
N ALA A 131 -3.17 -2.64 -6.57
CA ALA A 131 -3.40 -3.91 -5.90
C ALA A 131 -2.10 -4.69 -5.69
N SER A 132 -1.22 -4.76 -6.69
CA SER A 132 0.11 -5.37 -6.60
C SER A 132 0.97 -4.69 -5.53
N ALA A 133 1.00 -3.35 -5.51
CA ALA A 133 1.76 -2.58 -4.51
C ALA A 133 1.25 -2.82 -3.08
N LYS A 134 -0.07 -2.88 -2.89
CA LYS A 134 -0.66 -3.17 -1.56
C LYS A 134 -0.46 -4.63 -1.13
N LEU A 135 -0.38 -5.57 -2.09
CA LEU A 135 0.02 -6.94 -1.81
C LEU A 135 1.48 -7.03 -1.39
N ALA A 136 2.39 -6.32 -2.07
CA ALA A 136 3.78 -6.25 -1.64
C ALA A 136 3.87 -5.74 -0.20
N ALA A 137 3.21 -4.62 0.13
CA ALA A 137 3.18 -4.07 1.49
C ALA A 137 2.58 -5.03 2.53
N ALA A 138 1.57 -5.84 2.14
CA ALA A 138 0.97 -6.83 3.04
C ALA A 138 1.87 -8.03 3.31
N LEU A 139 2.72 -8.40 2.34
CA LEU A 139 3.53 -9.61 2.37
C LEU A 139 4.99 -9.37 2.74
N SER A 140 5.42 -8.11 2.83
CA SER A 140 6.78 -7.73 3.25
C SER A 140 6.93 -7.55 4.76
N GLY A 141 5.85 -7.65 5.55
CA GLY A 141 5.91 -7.56 7.01
C GLY A 141 6.54 -8.81 7.61
N GLU A 142 7.70 -8.66 8.24
CA GLU A 142 8.39 -9.73 8.97
C GLU A 142 7.82 -9.93 10.37
N ASP A 143 7.13 -8.95 10.92
CA ASP A 143 6.65 -8.96 12.28
C ASP A 143 5.30 -9.68 12.44
N VAL A 144 5.40 -10.78 13.12
CA VAL A 144 4.28 -11.63 13.53
C VAL A 144 3.22 -10.85 14.35
N ASP A 145 3.60 -9.72 14.93
CA ASP A 145 2.74 -8.89 15.76
C ASP A 145 1.90 -7.89 14.95
N GLU A 146 2.19 -7.72 13.65
CA GLU A 146 1.50 -6.76 12.76
C GLU A 146 0.42 -7.39 11.87
N ILE A 147 -0.13 -8.54 12.26
CA ILE A 147 -1.20 -9.23 11.51
C ILE A 147 -2.37 -8.30 11.16
N GLY A 148 -2.72 -7.38 12.08
CA GLY A 148 -3.75 -6.38 11.84
C GLY A 148 -3.42 -5.46 10.65
N MET A 149 -2.16 -5.03 10.53
CA MET A 149 -1.66 -4.22 9.42
C MET A 149 -1.70 -4.99 8.10
N THR A 150 -1.23 -6.24 8.12
CA THR A 150 -1.32 -7.14 6.94
C THR A 150 -2.75 -7.24 6.43
N ILE A 151 -3.73 -7.48 7.31
CA ILE A 151 -5.15 -7.55 6.94
C ILE A 151 -5.63 -6.21 6.36
N ALA A 152 -5.23 -5.07 6.94
CA ALA A 152 -5.60 -3.75 6.43
C ALA A 152 -5.05 -3.53 5.00
N TYR A 153 -3.79 -3.87 4.72
CA TYR A 153 -3.23 -3.79 3.37
C TYR A 153 -3.90 -4.75 2.39
N LEU A 154 -4.21 -5.99 2.80
CA LEU A 154 -4.97 -6.94 1.97
C LEU A 154 -6.37 -6.41 1.62
N LYS A 155 -7.07 -5.75 2.55
CA LYS A 155 -8.37 -5.10 2.28
C LYS A 155 -8.23 -3.95 1.27
N ARG A 156 -7.15 -3.18 1.35
CA ARG A 156 -6.82 -2.12 0.38
C ARG A 156 -6.51 -2.70 -1.00
N ALA A 157 -5.77 -3.82 -1.06
CA ALA A 157 -5.54 -4.56 -2.30
C ALA A 157 -6.86 -5.08 -2.90
N LEU A 158 -7.76 -5.64 -2.07
CA LEU A 158 -9.08 -6.10 -2.49
C LEU A 158 -9.94 -4.97 -3.06
N LYS A 159 -9.93 -3.79 -2.42
CA LYS A 159 -10.61 -2.61 -2.96
C LYS A 159 -10.05 -2.20 -4.32
N ALA A 160 -8.73 -2.17 -4.46
CA ALA A 160 -8.07 -1.80 -5.71
C ALA A 160 -8.42 -2.80 -6.84
N ILE A 161 -8.31 -4.11 -6.60
CA ILE A 161 -8.66 -5.11 -7.62
C ILE A 161 -10.15 -5.06 -8.02
N THR A 162 -11.04 -4.71 -7.08
CA THR A 162 -12.46 -4.52 -7.38
C THR A 162 -12.68 -3.33 -8.32
N LEU A 163 -11.98 -2.21 -8.09
CA LEU A 163 -12.04 -1.04 -8.98
C LEU A 163 -11.42 -1.33 -10.36
N SER A 164 -10.43 -2.22 -10.43
CA SER A 164 -9.87 -2.72 -11.69
C SER A 164 -10.92 -3.55 -12.47
N ILE A 165 -11.68 -4.41 -11.77
CA ILE A 165 -12.80 -5.16 -12.37
C ILE A 165 -13.86 -4.21 -12.95
N ASP A 166 -14.20 -3.13 -12.24
CA ASP A 166 -15.13 -2.11 -12.74
C ASP A 166 -14.60 -1.44 -14.02
N GLY A 167 -13.29 -1.15 -14.07
CA GLY A 167 -12.61 -0.62 -15.27
C GLY A 167 -12.74 -1.57 -16.46
N ALA A 168 -12.48 -2.87 -16.24
CA ALA A 168 -12.63 -3.90 -17.27
C ALA A 168 -14.08 -4.00 -17.80
N ALA A 169 -15.06 -3.95 -16.89
CA ALA A 169 -16.48 -3.97 -17.26
C ALA A 169 -16.89 -2.72 -18.08
N ALA A 170 -16.32 -1.55 -17.75
CA ALA A 170 -16.53 -0.32 -18.49
C ALA A 170 -15.96 -0.42 -19.91
N LEU A 171 -14.73 -0.91 -20.07
CA LEU A 171 -14.10 -1.11 -21.39
C LEU A 171 -14.94 -2.02 -22.31
N LEU A 172 -15.52 -3.09 -21.76
CA LEU A 172 -16.44 -3.95 -22.54
C LEU A 172 -17.70 -3.19 -22.95
N ARG A 173 -18.34 -2.49 -22.01
CA ARG A 173 -19.56 -1.71 -22.26
C ARG A 173 -19.34 -0.63 -23.33
N GLU A 174 -18.18 0.00 -23.31
CA GLU A 174 -17.73 1.03 -24.25
C GLU A 174 -17.20 0.44 -25.58
N ARG A 175 -17.22 -0.88 -25.69
CA ARG A 175 -16.74 -1.63 -26.89
C ARG A 175 -15.27 -1.34 -27.22
N ARG A 176 -14.45 -1.03 -26.22
CA ARG A 176 -13.02 -0.80 -26.36
C ARG A 176 -12.24 -2.11 -26.40
N ILE A 177 -12.78 -3.15 -25.79
CA ILE A 177 -12.23 -4.52 -25.83
C ILE A 177 -13.30 -5.50 -26.27
N SER A 178 -12.88 -6.60 -26.88
CA SER A 178 -13.76 -7.69 -27.27
C SER A 178 -14.23 -8.53 -26.07
N VAL A 179 -15.33 -9.27 -26.24
CA VAL A 179 -15.83 -10.21 -25.22
C VAL A 179 -14.77 -11.25 -24.84
N ALA A 180 -13.97 -11.72 -25.81
CA ALA A 180 -12.92 -12.69 -25.56
C ALA A 180 -11.78 -12.09 -24.70
N GLN A 181 -11.33 -10.87 -25.02
CA GLN A 181 -10.32 -10.16 -24.20
C GLN A 181 -10.84 -9.91 -22.78
N HIS A 182 -12.08 -9.44 -22.66
CA HIS A 182 -12.72 -9.22 -21.36
C HIS A 182 -12.79 -10.52 -20.53
N ALA A 183 -13.15 -11.64 -21.13
CA ALA A 183 -13.23 -12.92 -20.42
C ALA A 183 -11.86 -13.35 -19.85
N VAL A 184 -10.78 -13.24 -20.64
CA VAL A 184 -9.42 -13.53 -20.20
C VAL A 184 -8.98 -12.56 -19.10
N LEU A 185 -9.27 -11.27 -19.22
CA LEU A 185 -8.97 -10.25 -18.23
C LEU A 185 -9.69 -10.54 -16.91
N LEU A 186 -10.98 -10.83 -16.95
CA LEU A 186 -11.77 -11.17 -15.75
C LEU A 186 -11.24 -12.43 -15.04
N GLN A 187 -10.85 -13.45 -15.78
CA GLN A 187 -10.29 -14.66 -15.19
C GLN A 187 -9.05 -14.34 -14.34
N ARG A 188 -8.14 -13.50 -14.86
CA ARG A 188 -6.94 -13.07 -14.14
C ARG A 188 -7.26 -12.18 -12.93
N LEU A 189 -8.16 -11.23 -13.09
CA LEU A 189 -8.61 -10.35 -12.02
C LEU A 189 -9.27 -11.15 -10.88
N PHE A 190 -10.11 -12.12 -11.20
CA PHE A 190 -10.77 -12.97 -10.21
C PHE A 190 -9.78 -13.90 -9.51
N GLN A 191 -8.79 -14.42 -10.21
CA GLN A 191 -7.73 -15.21 -9.57
C GLN A 191 -7.01 -14.40 -8.47
N VAL A 192 -6.66 -13.16 -8.75
CA VAL A 192 -6.02 -12.28 -7.75
C VAL A 192 -6.99 -11.95 -6.62
N ARG A 193 -8.22 -11.54 -6.95
CA ARG A 193 -9.26 -11.22 -5.95
C ARG A 193 -9.50 -12.37 -4.98
N ASP A 194 -9.70 -13.56 -5.51
CA ASP A 194 -10.04 -14.74 -4.70
C ASP A 194 -8.86 -15.18 -3.82
N GLY A 195 -7.63 -15.04 -4.33
CA GLY A 195 -6.41 -15.23 -3.53
C GLY A 195 -6.32 -14.24 -2.37
N ILE A 196 -6.62 -12.95 -2.59
CA ILE A 196 -6.65 -11.95 -1.52
C ILE A 196 -7.69 -12.29 -0.46
N ILE A 197 -8.90 -12.70 -0.88
CA ILE A 197 -9.99 -13.08 0.04
C ILE A 197 -9.56 -14.28 0.91
N THR A 198 -8.90 -15.26 0.32
CA THR A 198 -8.37 -16.43 1.04
C THR A 198 -7.36 -16.00 2.10
N LEU A 199 -6.38 -15.19 1.73
CA LEU A 199 -5.37 -14.68 2.69
C LEU A 199 -5.99 -13.86 3.82
N ILE A 200 -6.96 -12.99 3.54
CA ILE A 200 -7.68 -12.26 4.60
C ILE A 200 -8.31 -13.24 5.59
N GLY A 201 -8.91 -14.32 5.10
CA GLY A 201 -9.50 -15.37 5.95
C GLY A 201 -8.47 -16.05 6.85
N GLU A 202 -7.31 -16.40 6.29
CA GLU A 202 -6.20 -17.03 7.00
C GLU A 202 -5.62 -16.11 8.09
N TYR A 203 -5.28 -14.87 7.76
CA TYR A 203 -4.73 -13.91 8.72
C TYR A 203 -5.73 -13.53 9.80
N ARG A 204 -7.03 -13.43 9.51
CA ARG A 204 -8.08 -13.25 10.54
C ARG A 204 -8.21 -14.46 11.45
N GLY A 205 -8.01 -15.67 10.91
CA GLY A 205 -7.93 -16.89 11.70
C GLY A 205 -6.75 -16.86 12.67
N GLU A 206 -5.58 -16.44 12.18
CA GLU A 206 -4.37 -16.30 12.96
C GLU A 206 -4.50 -15.23 14.04
N TRP A 207 -5.00 -14.04 13.68
CA TRP A 207 -5.23 -12.94 14.63
C TRP A 207 -6.13 -13.40 15.78
N ARG A 208 -7.24 -14.10 15.49
CA ARG A 208 -8.15 -14.63 16.51
C ARG A 208 -7.49 -15.67 17.40
N ARG A 209 -6.60 -16.52 16.86
CA ARG A 209 -5.87 -17.50 17.66
C ARG A 209 -4.92 -16.84 18.65
N ARG A 210 -4.26 -15.75 18.27
CA ARG A 210 -3.26 -15.06 19.10
C ARG A 210 -3.87 -14.08 20.09
N PHE A 211 -4.84 -13.30 19.64
CA PHE A 211 -5.38 -12.15 20.37
C PHE A 211 -6.87 -12.26 20.72
N GLY A 212 -7.59 -13.25 20.17
CA GLY A 212 -9.05 -13.39 20.30
C GLY A 212 -9.55 -14.08 21.56
N SER A 213 -8.69 -14.51 22.44
CA SER A 213 -9.07 -15.13 23.72
C SER A 213 -9.10 -14.11 24.85
N ARG A 214 -10.14 -13.26 24.86
CA ARG A 214 -10.63 -12.57 26.07
C ARG A 214 -12.13 -12.47 26.04
#